data_9e93a323c3a6418c2f8567d240704c71
#
_entry.id   9e93a323c3a6418c2f8567d240704c71
#
_cell.length_a   1.000
_cell.length_b   1.000
_cell.length_c   1.000
_cell.angle_alpha   90.00
_cell.angle_beta   90.00
_cell.angle_gamma   90.00
#
_symmetry.space_group_name_H-M   'P 1'
#
loop_
_entity.id
_entity.type
_entity.pdbx_description
1 polymer ?
#
loop_
_entity_poly.entity_id
_entity_poly.type
_entity_poly.pdbx_seq_one_letter_code
_entity_poly.pdbx_strand_id
1 'polypeptide(L)'
;MTFKANYTKYEALTACPGRHISAMAAGICFVLALLTITAEGQTSLIPAGTAGVAQPASVPSAAPATQSSGTTTTAPLPQAEQQAPADGEDSVFVFKKEVQEVSLHATVVDDQRRLVTNLPREAFTVFEDGVAQKTTSFHRDDVPVAMGIVIDNSGSMREKRDKVNQAVLNLIKASNPDDEIFIVNFSQDSYLDQDFTSNIDLLQQALHKVSSQGSTALYDAIVASDVHLKNNTRVDRKVLLVITDGRDNASQETLQQAARRLQQESGPTLYAVGLLSDEMQQSGVHALQSLADSTGGVAFFPKGLDEVDEITRTVARDIRSQYTIGYKPTNPRQNSEYRKILVTAQAPGYRKLTVRTRSGYYPGEAVR
;
A
#
# COMPACT_ATOMS: atom_id res chain seq x y z
N MET A 1 1.95 -2.73 18.81
CA MET A 1 0.95 -3.36 17.91
C MET A 1 1.70 -3.92 16.73
N THR A 2 1.60 -5.20 16.44
CA THR A 2 2.28 -5.83 15.29
C THR A 2 1.45 -5.63 14.03
N PHE A 3 2.08 -5.39 12.88
CA PHE A 3 1.44 -5.22 11.56
C PHE A 3 0.59 -6.45 11.21
N LYS A 4 0.99 -7.63 11.69
CA LYS A 4 0.24 -8.88 11.59
C LYS A 4 -1.20 -8.77 12.17
N ALA A 5 -1.41 -8.06 13.30
CA ALA A 5 -2.75 -7.85 13.86
C ALA A 5 -3.62 -6.94 12.96
N ASN A 6 -2.99 -5.97 12.29
CA ASN A 6 -3.67 -5.12 11.32
C ASN A 6 -3.92 -5.85 9.99
N TYR A 7 -2.99 -6.70 9.55
CA TYR A 7 -3.10 -7.51 8.34
C TYR A 7 -4.28 -8.49 8.43
N THR A 8 -4.44 -9.21 9.55
CA THR A 8 -5.57 -10.12 9.78
C THR A 8 -6.93 -9.40 9.68
N LYS A 9 -6.98 -8.12 10.05
CA LYS A 9 -8.19 -7.29 9.93
C LYS A 9 -8.53 -6.96 8.47
N TYR A 10 -7.51 -6.87 7.61
CA TYR A 10 -7.70 -6.61 6.18
C TYR A 10 -8.02 -7.87 5.36
N GLU A 11 -7.49 -9.05 5.74
CA GLU A 11 -7.86 -10.33 5.11
C GLU A 11 -9.35 -10.64 5.27
N ALA A 12 -9.94 -10.32 6.42
CA ALA A 12 -11.37 -10.53 6.66
C ALA A 12 -12.30 -9.71 5.74
N LEU A 13 -11.78 -8.63 5.12
CA LEU A 13 -12.52 -7.80 4.17
C LEU A 13 -12.39 -8.25 2.71
N THR A 14 -11.43 -9.14 2.39
CA THR A 14 -11.19 -9.62 1.03
C THR A 14 -11.70 -11.04 0.76
N ALA A 15 -12.15 -11.76 1.80
CA ALA A 15 -12.76 -13.08 1.65
C ALA A 15 -14.22 -12.98 1.18
N CYS A 16 -14.45 -12.88 -0.12
CA CYS A 16 -15.73 -13.20 -0.74
C CYS A 16 -15.99 -14.71 -0.65
N PRO A 17 -17.17 -15.17 -0.24
CA PRO A 17 -17.53 -16.59 -0.27
C PRO A 17 -17.74 -17.02 -1.73
N GLY A 18 -16.71 -17.61 -2.33
CA GLY A 18 -16.73 -18.15 -3.69
C GLY A 18 -17.11 -19.62 -3.71
N ARG A 19 -18.21 -19.92 -4.32
CA ARG A 19 -18.73 -21.14 -4.97
C ARG A 19 -17.85 -22.41 -4.91
N HIS A 20 -18.43 -23.41 -4.30
CA HIS A 20 -18.09 -24.82 -4.47
C HIS A 20 -18.12 -25.22 -5.97
N ILE A 21 -17.00 -25.73 -6.47
CA ILE A 21 -16.94 -26.55 -7.67
C ILE A 21 -16.35 -27.89 -7.25
N SER A 22 -17.22 -28.92 -7.32
CA SER A 22 -16.85 -30.33 -7.24
C SER A 22 -15.87 -30.68 -8.37
N ALA A 23 -14.77 -31.33 -8.06
CA ALA A 23 -13.98 -32.09 -9.01
C ALA A 23 -13.69 -33.47 -8.45
N MET A 24 -14.08 -34.46 -9.23
CA MET A 24 -13.98 -35.90 -9.02
C MET A 24 -12.54 -36.42 -8.93
N ALA A 25 -12.51 -37.53 -8.24
CA ALA A 25 -11.45 -38.48 -7.98
C ALA A 25 -10.53 -38.88 -9.15
N ALA A 26 -9.26 -39.12 -8.84
CA ALA A 26 -8.47 -40.23 -9.36
C ALA A 26 -7.45 -40.63 -8.31
N GLY A 27 -7.59 -41.85 -7.82
CA GLY A 27 -6.71 -42.44 -6.81
C GLY A 27 -5.38 -42.92 -7.37
N ILE A 28 -4.37 -42.97 -6.50
CA ILE A 28 -3.28 -43.94 -6.58
C ILE A 28 -2.87 -44.27 -5.13
N CYS A 29 -2.91 -45.59 -4.83
CA CYS A 29 -2.36 -46.22 -3.61
C CYS A 29 -0.85 -46.10 -3.54
N PHE A 30 -0.28 -45.83 -2.38
CA PHE A 30 0.97 -46.52 -1.96
C PHE A 30 1.14 -46.55 -0.44
N VAL A 31 1.00 -47.76 0.08
CA VAL A 31 1.76 -48.53 1.08
C VAL A 31 2.11 -47.91 2.46
N LEU A 32 1.53 -48.56 3.44
CA LEU A 32 1.86 -48.54 4.88
C LEU A 32 3.34 -48.88 5.17
N ALA A 33 3.91 -48.17 6.16
CA ALA A 33 4.91 -48.75 7.04
C ALA A 33 4.54 -48.36 8.48
N LEU A 34 4.10 -49.35 9.23
CA LEU A 34 3.94 -49.33 10.70
C LEU A 34 5.31 -49.31 11.37
N LEU A 35 5.49 -48.43 12.33
CA LEU A 35 6.43 -48.63 13.42
C LEU A 35 5.75 -48.27 14.75
N THR A 36 5.45 -49.33 15.49
CA THR A 36 5.00 -49.32 16.89
C THR A 36 6.19 -49.08 17.82
N ILE A 37 6.09 -48.11 18.72
CA ILE A 37 6.89 -48.09 19.95
C ILE A 37 5.96 -47.87 21.13
N THR A 38 6.07 -48.76 22.07
CA THR A 38 5.29 -49.02 23.27
C THR A 38 5.43 -47.93 24.34
N ALA A 39 4.35 -47.80 25.09
CA ALA A 39 4.21 -46.99 26.28
C ALA A 39 4.91 -47.65 27.48
N GLU A 40 5.51 -46.86 28.35
CA GLU A 40 5.60 -47.14 29.78
C GLU A 40 5.38 -45.88 30.57
N GLY A 41 4.48 -46.01 31.52
CA GLY A 41 3.95 -45.02 32.38
C GLY A 41 4.77 -44.79 33.64
N GLN A 42 4.54 -43.69 34.26
CA GLN A 42 4.67 -43.54 35.72
C GLN A 42 3.72 -42.45 36.24
N THR A 43 2.91 -42.92 37.15
CA THR A 43 1.97 -42.21 38.04
C THR A 43 2.73 -41.52 39.18
N SER A 44 2.34 -40.30 39.55
CA SER A 44 2.53 -39.80 40.91
C SER A 44 1.64 -38.59 41.19
N LEU A 45 0.57 -38.83 41.91
CA LEU A 45 0.05 -38.27 43.16
C LEU A 45 -0.04 -36.73 43.34
N ILE A 46 -1.29 -36.32 43.50
CA ILE A 46 -1.80 -35.07 44.07
C ILE A 46 -1.57 -35.03 45.60
N PRO A 47 -1.48 -33.87 46.26
CA PRO A 47 -2.54 -33.62 47.23
C PRO A 47 -3.23 -32.24 47.09
N ALA A 48 -4.47 -32.29 47.55
CA ALA A 48 -5.44 -31.21 47.66
C ALA A 48 -5.17 -30.29 48.87
N GLY A 49 -5.62 -29.07 48.77
CA GLY A 49 -5.71 -28.08 49.84
C GLY A 49 -6.67 -26.99 49.50
N THR A 50 -7.89 -27.18 49.84
CA THR A 50 -8.94 -26.45 50.60
C THR A 50 -9.05 -24.92 50.43
N ALA A 51 -10.18 -24.53 49.85
CA ALA A 51 -11.26 -23.67 50.32
C ALA A 51 -10.97 -22.22 50.73
N GLY A 52 -11.71 -21.32 50.08
CA GLY A 52 -11.93 -19.95 50.49
C GLY A 52 -13.07 -19.34 49.68
N VAL A 53 -14.29 -19.52 50.17
CA VAL A 53 -15.55 -18.96 49.67
C VAL A 53 -15.69 -17.51 50.13
N ALA A 54 -16.01 -16.58 49.26
CA ALA A 54 -16.76 -15.37 49.62
C ALA A 54 -17.39 -14.73 48.35
N GLN A 55 -18.66 -14.79 48.25
CA GLN A 55 -19.60 -13.94 47.56
C GLN A 55 -20.62 -13.47 48.60
N PRO A 56 -21.53 -12.49 48.38
CA PRO A 56 -21.60 -11.36 47.47
C PRO A 56 -21.92 -10.05 48.20
N ALA A 57 -21.92 -8.94 47.55
CA ALA A 57 -22.60 -7.74 48.02
C ALA A 57 -23.38 -7.05 46.89
N SER A 58 -24.61 -6.90 47.15
CA SER A 58 -25.82 -6.44 46.52
C SER A 58 -25.85 -4.96 46.10
N VAL A 59 -26.66 -4.75 45.05
CA VAL A 59 -27.20 -3.50 44.50
C VAL A 59 -28.04 -2.71 45.56
N PRO A 60 -28.21 -1.41 45.38
CA PRO A 60 -29.58 -0.91 45.44
C PRO A 60 -30.02 -0.05 44.23
N SER A 61 -31.18 -0.38 43.79
CA SER A 61 -32.18 0.36 43.00
C SER A 61 -32.73 1.56 43.77
N ALA A 62 -32.96 2.70 43.10
CA ALA A 62 -34.11 3.58 43.36
C ALA A 62 -34.30 4.65 42.28
N ALA A 63 -35.40 4.59 41.56
CA ALA A 63 -36.09 5.77 41.04
C ALA A 63 -37.03 6.32 42.14
N PRO A 64 -37.56 7.54 42.07
CA PRO A 64 -38.78 7.75 41.33
C PRO A 64 -38.96 9.12 40.61
N ALA A 65 -39.97 9.14 39.79
CA ALA A 65 -40.56 10.19 38.98
C ALA A 65 -41.00 11.43 39.72
N THR A 66 -41.03 12.56 39.01
CA THR A 66 -41.96 13.67 39.29
C THR A 66 -42.60 14.14 37.99
N GLN A 67 -43.88 13.98 37.92
CA GLN A 67 -44.79 14.51 36.91
C GLN A 67 -44.98 16.01 37.17
N SER A 68 -45.06 16.79 36.10
CA SER A 68 -45.70 18.10 36.12
C SER A 68 -46.54 18.27 34.87
N SER A 69 -47.81 18.35 35.11
CA SER A 69 -48.91 18.62 34.20
C SER A 69 -48.94 20.09 33.78
N GLY A 70 -49.22 20.39 32.52
CA GLY A 70 -49.39 21.75 31.98
C GLY A 70 -50.14 21.73 30.65
N THR A 71 -51.41 21.70 30.73
CA THR A 71 -52.51 22.37 29.99
C THR A 71 -52.43 22.56 28.47
N THR A 72 -53.35 21.89 27.81
CA THR A 72 -53.90 22.03 26.45
C THR A 72 -54.28 23.47 26.08
N THR A 73 -53.88 23.92 24.90
CA THR A 73 -54.60 24.95 24.14
C THR A 73 -54.63 24.57 22.68
N THR A 74 -55.83 24.24 22.24
CA THR A 74 -56.22 23.92 20.86
C THR A 74 -56.37 25.23 20.08
N ALA A 75 -55.74 25.34 18.91
CA ALA A 75 -56.05 26.33 17.90
C ALA A 75 -56.13 25.67 16.54
N PRO A 76 -57.08 26.09 15.67
CA PRO A 76 -57.55 25.29 14.55
C PRO A 76 -56.67 25.40 13.30
N LEU A 77 -56.61 24.30 12.54
CA LEU A 77 -55.97 24.18 11.22
C LEU A 77 -56.69 25.07 10.17
N PRO A 78 -55.95 25.72 9.29
CA PRO A 78 -56.50 26.19 8.04
C PRO A 78 -56.48 25.04 7.00
N GLN A 79 -57.61 24.80 6.39
CA GLN A 79 -57.76 23.94 5.22
C GLN A 79 -56.95 24.53 4.06
N ALA A 80 -56.00 23.75 3.53
CA ALA A 80 -55.35 24.06 2.27
C ALA A 80 -56.14 23.43 1.12
N GLU A 81 -56.59 24.30 0.23
CA GLU A 81 -57.21 23.98 -1.05
C GLU A 81 -56.25 23.11 -1.89
N GLN A 82 -56.83 22.02 -2.42
CA GLN A 82 -56.22 21.21 -3.45
C GLN A 82 -56.18 21.99 -4.76
N GLN A 83 -55.02 22.51 -5.12
CA GLN A 83 -54.73 22.85 -6.52
C GLN A 83 -53.97 21.67 -7.15
N ALA A 84 -54.54 21.14 -8.20
CA ALA A 84 -53.93 20.20 -9.10
C ALA A 84 -52.74 20.85 -9.79
N PRO A 85 -51.55 20.21 -9.86
CA PRO A 85 -50.49 20.70 -10.72
C PRO A 85 -50.76 20.27 -12.16
N ALA A 86 -50.82 21.26 -13.01
CA ALA A 86 -50.72 21.13 -14.45
C ALA A 86 -49.29 20.81 -14.84
N ASP A 87 -49.16 20.04 -15.88
CA ASP A 87 -48.09 19.90 -16.83
C ASP A 87 -46.75 19.38 -16.38
N GLY A 88 -46.44 18.20 -16.97
CA GLY A 88 -45.19 17.51 -16.92
C GLY A 88 -44.06 18.31 -17.52
N GLU A 89 -43.13 18.66 -16.66
CA GLU A 89 -41.72 18.82 -17.08
C GLU A 89 -41.03 17.51 -16.82
N ASP A 90 -40.70 16.77 -17.87
CA ASP A 90 -39.73 15.70 -17.87
C ASP A 90 -38.44 16.23 -17.28
N SER A 91 -38.29 16.06 -15.95
CA SER A 91 -36.99 16.30 -15.33
C SER A 91 -36.05 15.20 -15.82
N VAL A 92 -35.36 15.49 -16.93
CA VAL A 92 -34.24 14.69 -17.41
C VAL A 92 -33.18 14.68 -16.30
N PHE A 93 -33.17 13.61 -15.52
CA PHE A 93 -32.06 13.35 -14.60
C PHE A 93 -30.80 13.11 -15.42
N VAL A 94 -30.07 14.16 -15.67
CA VAL A 94 -28.74 14.10 -16.27
C VAL A 94 -27.80 13.55 -15.20
N PHE A 95 -27.62 12.23 -15.19
CA PHE A 95 -26.51 11.62 -14.45
C PHE A 95 -25.21 12.13 -15.08
N LYS A 96 -24.66 13.22 -14.55
CA LYS A 96 -23.28 13.60 -14.83
C LYS A 96 -22.39 12.52 -14.23
N LYS A 97 -21.99 11.54 -15.05
CA LYS A 97 -20.94 10.61 -14.67
C LYS A 97 -19.65 11.43 -14.62
N GLU A 98 -19.22 11.75 -13.41
CA GLU A 98 -17.95 12.44 -13.19
C GLU A 98 -16.83 11.46 -13.59
N VAL A 99 -16.16 11.74 -14.69
CA VAL A 99 -15.00 10.95 -15.10
C VAL A 99 -13.86 11.36 -14.18
N GLN A 100 -13.44 10.45 -13.33
CA GLN A 100 -12.33 10.65 -12.39
C GLN A 100 -11.05 10.98 -13.17
N GLU A 101 -10.33 12.00 -12.72
CA GLU A 101 -9.03 12.35 -13.28
C GLU A 101 -7.99 11.33 -12.85
N VAL A 102 -7.22 10.81 -13.81
CA VAL A 102 -6.08 9.94 -13.56
C VAL A 102 -4.85 10.80 -13.39
N SER A 103 -4.16 10.62 -12.26
CA SER A 103 -2.92 11.33 -11.93
C SER A 103 -1.71 10.42 -12.17
N LEU A 104 -0.76 10.91 -12.96
CA LEU A 104 0.50 10.23 -13.27
C LEU A 104 1.66 11.00 -12.66
N HIS A 105 2.52 10.29 -11.91
CA HIS A 105 3.79 10.84 -11.45
C HIS A 105 4.88 10.41 -12.42
N ALA A 106 5.62 11.37 -12.98
CA ALA A 106 6.58 11.13 -14.04
C ALA A 106 7.93 11.76 -13.72
N THR A 107 8.99 10.97 -13.80
CA THR A 107 10.38 11.45 -13.75
C THR A 107 10.93 11.52 -15.16
N VAL A 108 11.61 12.61 -15.53
CA VAL A 108 12.23 12.77 -16.83
C VAL A 108 13.76 12.81 -16.68
N VAL A 109 14.43 12.03 -17.51
CA VAL A 109 15.89 12.05 -17.60
C VAL A 109 16.35 12.26 -19.04
N ASP A 110 17.50 12.92 -19.21
CA ASP A 110 18.16 13.10 -20.50
C ASP A 110 18.93 11.83 -20.94
N ASP A 111 19.64 11.93 -22.07
CA ASP A 111 20.46 10.85 -22.62
C ASP A 111 21.69 10.50 -21.75
N GLN A 112 22.07 11.39 -20.82
CA GLN A 112 23.10 11.16 -19.81
C GLN A 112 22.53 10.70 -18.46
N ARG A 113 21.23 10.37 -18.39
CA ARG A 113 20.50 9.98 -17.18
C ARG A 113 20.42 11.08 -16.11
N ARG A 114 20.60 12.35 -16.46
CA ARG A 114 20.42 13.47 -15.54
C ARG A 114 18.95 13.86 -15.48
N LEU A 115 18.48 14.20 -14.28
CA LEU A 115 17.11 14.66 -14.06
C LEU A 115 16.86 15.98 -14.83
N VAL A 116 15.71 16.03 -15.50
CA VAL A 116 15.24 17.21 -16.23
C VAL A 116 13.96 17.69 -15.56
N THR A 117 14.04 18.84 -14.90
CA THR A 117 12.96 19.35 -14.02
C THR A 117 12.31 20.64 -14.49
N ASN A 118 12.66 21.14 -15.69
CA ASN A 118 12.24 22.44 -16.19
C ASN A 118 11.39 22.38 -17.48
N LEU A 119 10.81 21.21 -17.77
CA LEU A 119 9.96 21.04 -18.94
C LEU A 119 8.57 21.66 -18.73
N PRO A 120 8.05 22.39 -19.73
CA PRO A 120 6.68 22.89 -19.71
C PRO A 120 5.68 21.75 -20.04
N ARG A 121 4.40 21.98 -19.75
CA ARG A 121 3.31 21.03 -20.00
C ARG A 121 3.27 20.53 -21.46
N GLU A 122 3.51 21.43 -22.40
CA GLU A 122 3.45 21.19 -23.84
C GLU A 122 4.53 20.21 -24.33
N ALA A 123 5.59 20.00 -23.53
CA ALA A 123 6.62 19.02 -23.81
C ALA A 123 6.12 17.58 -23.69
N PHE A 124 5.00 17.36 -22.98
CA PHE A 124 4.51 16.01 -22.65
C PHE A 124 3.32 15.60 -23.53
N THR A 125 3.32 14.32 -23.91
CA THR A 125 2.15 13.67 -24.51
C THR A 125 1.85 12.38 -23.75
N VAL A 126 0.61 12.25 -23.28
CA VAL A 126 0.11 11.06 -22.58
C VAL A 126 -0.68 10.20 -23.53
N PHE A 127 -0.45 8.91 -23.53
CA PHE A 127 -1.22 7.91 -24.27
C PHE A 127 -1.79 6.89 -23.29
N GLU A 128 -3.08 6.58 -23.44
CA GLU A 128 -3.75 5.46 -22.77
C GLU A 128 -4.21 4.49 -23.85
N ASP A 129 -3.80 3.22 -23.76
CA ASP A 129 -4.07 2.18 -24.76
C ASP A 129 -3.74 2.60 -26.22
N GLY A 130 -2.70 3.43 -26.38
CA GLY A 130 -2.27 3.98 -27.66
C GLY A 130 -3.02 5.20 -28.13
N VAL A 131 -4.07 5.66 -27.41
CA VAL A 131 -4.84 6.85 -27.73
C VAL A 131 -4.31 8.06 -26.96
N ALA A 132 -3.96 9.14 -27.67
CA ALA A 132 -3.50 10.37 -27.04
C ALA A 132 -4.59 11.00 -26.17
N GLN A 133 -4.21 11.37 -24.94
CA GLN A 133 -5.09 11.94 -23.94
C GLN A 133 -4.81 13.43 -23.75
N LYS A 134 -5.88 14.20 -23.52
CA LYS A 134 -5.74 15.62 -23.20
C LYS A 134 -5.37 15.79 -21.72
N THR A 135 -4.19 16.35 -21.45
CA THR A 135 -3.78 16.72 -20.10
C THR A 135 -4.74 17.77 -19.53
N THR A 136 -5.28 17.53 -18.35
CA THR A 136 -6.20 18.43 -17.63
C THR A 136 -5.49 19.25 -16.57
N SER A 137 -4.57 18.61 -15.82
CA SER A 137 -3.74 19.27 -14.82
C SER A 137 -2.25 18.95 -15.02
N PHE A 138 -1.40 19.89 -14.58
CA PHE A 138 0.05 19.73 -14.67
C PHE A 138 0.70 20.52 -13.54
N HIS A 139 1.44 19.80 -12.68
CA HIS A 139 2.12 20.38 -11.54
C HIS A 139 3.57 19.89 -11.49
N ARG A 140 4.44 20.71 -10.94
CA ARG A 140 5.87 20.45 -10.78
C ARG A 140 6.35 20.78 -9.37
N ASP A 141 5.45 21.10 -8.50
CA ASP A 141 5.77 21.54 -7.15
C ASP A 141 6.26 20.38 -6.29
N ASP A 142 7.12 20.69 -5.33
CA ASP A 142 7.53 19.77 -4.28
C ASP A 142 6.38 19.63 -3.28
N VAL A 143 5.45 18.71 -3.59
CA VAL A 143 4.29 18.43 -2.74
C VAL A 143 4.64 17.30 -1.76
N PRO A 144 4.03 17.30 -0.57
CA PRO A 144 4.21 16.22 0.41
C PRO A 144 3.92 14.84 -0.16
N VAL A 145 4.63 13.85 0.35
CA VAL A 145 4.57 12.45 -0.07
C VAL A 145 4.18 11.58 1.12
N ALA A 146 3.32 10.61 0.92
CA ALA A 146 3.14 9.51 1.85
C ALA A 146 4.11 8.37 1.48
N MET A 147 5.08 8.09 2.35
CA MET A 147 6.15 7.15 2.07
C MET A 147 6.15 5.98 3.05
N GLY A 148 6.07 4.75 2.52
CA GLY A 148 6.34 3.53 3.26
C GLY A 148 7.79 3.09 3.07
N ILE A 149 8.52 2.92 4.16
CA ILE A 149 9.87 2.36 4.15
C ILE A 149 9.78 0.93 4.65
N VAL A 150 10.02 -0.02 3.74
CA VAL A 150 9.84 -1.47 3.96
C VAL A 150 11.21 -2.12 3.96
N ILE A 151 11.66 -2.56 5.14
CA ILE A 151 13.03 -3.01 5.33
C ILE A 151 13.04 -4.49 5.70
N ASP A 152 13.79 -5.26 4.94
CA ASP A 152 14.08 -6.65 5.23
C ASP A 152 14.81 -6.79 6.56
N ASN A 153 14.32 -7.69 7.38
CA ASN A 153 14.87 -8.03 8.68
C ASN A 153 15.16 -9.52 8.81
N SER A 154 15.35 -10.22 7.69
CA SER A 154 15.79 -11.60 7.63
C SER A 154 17.19 -11.79 8.21
N GLY A 155 17.57 -13.04 8.45
CA GLY A 155 18.84 -13.37 9.09
C GLY A 155 20.08 -12.85 8.37
N SER A 156 20.06 -12.77 7.04
CA SER A 156 21.15 -12.27 6.17
C SER A 156 21.38 -10.77 6.29
N MET A 157 20.39 -10.01 6.73
CA MET A 157 20.47 -8.57 6.92
C MET A 157 21.23 -8.13 8.18
N ARG A 158 21.52 -9.04 9.11
CA ARG A 158 22.07 -8.71 10.43
C ARG A 158 23.28 -7.79 10.41
N GLU A 159 24.27 -8.10 9.57
CA GLU A 159 25.51 -7.30 9.48
C GLU A 159 25.35 -6.03 8.62
N LYS A 160 24.28 -5.94 7.83
CA LYS A 160 24.01 -4.84 6.90
C LYS A 160 23.13 -3.76 7.53
N ARG A 161 22.41 -4.12 8.58
CA ARG A 161 21.30 -3.35 9.16
C ARG A 161 21.70 -1.94 9.60
N ASP A 162 22.83 -1.78 10.27
CA ASP A 162 23.28 -0.48 10.78
C ASP A 162 23.54 0.52 9.63
N LYS A 163 24.18 0.07 8.55
CA LYS A 163 24.43 0.92 7.37
C LYS A 163 23.12 1.26 6.63
N VAL A 164 22.20 0.29 6.51
CA VAL A 164 20.90 0.52 5.93
C VAL A 164 20.09 1.52 6.76
N ASN A 165 20.04 1.35 8.07
CA ASN A 165 19.35 2.27 8.98
C ASN A 165 19.91 3.69 8.87
N GLN A 166 21.24 3.84 8.80
CA GLN A 166 21.86 5.15 8.63
C GLN A 166 21.50 5.80 7.29
N ALA A 167 21.52 5.04 6.20
CA ALA A 167 21.16 5.54 4.88
C ALA A 167 19.67 5.94 4.81
N VAL A 168 18.77 5.13 5.41
CA VAL A 168 17.34 5.45 5.53
C VAL A 168 17.13 6.71 6.36
N LEU A 169 17.84 6.86 7.48
CA LEU A 169 17.76 8.08 8.29
C LEU A 169 18.22 9.32 7.53
N ASN A 170 19.27 9.20 6.70
CA ASN A 170 19.72 10.30 5.84
C ASN A 170 18.67 10.65 4.77
N LEU A 171 17.99 9.66 4.20
CA LEU A 171 16.84 9.88 3.30
C LEU A 171 15.72 10.64 4.01
N ILE A 172 15.30 10.20 5.20
CA ILE A 172 14.26 10.83 6.01
C ILE A 172 14.62 12.30 6.30
N LYS A 173 15.86 12.57 6.70
CA LYS A 173 16.33 13.94 6.95
C LYS A 173 16.40 14.83 5.70
N ALA A 174 16.55 14.21 4.52
CA ALA A 174 16.53 14.90 3.23
C ALA A 174 15.12 15.04 2.64
N SER A 175 14.11 14.43 3.26
CA SER A 175 12.71 14.47 2.85
C SER A 175 12.04 15.78 3.21
N ASN A 176 10.88 16.06 2.61
CA ASN A 176 10.10 17.26 2.93
C ASN A 176 9.61 17.17 4.39
N PRO A 177 9.66 18.27 5.18
CA PRO A 177 9.17 18.26 6.55
C PRO A 177 7.69 17.86 6.69
N ASP A 178 6.91 18.03 5.62
CA ASP A 178 5.49 17.67 5.57
C ASP A 178 5.25 16.25 5.02
N ASP A 179 6.30 15.48 4.69
CA ASP A 179 6.16 14.09 4.26
C ASP A 179 5.63 13.24 5.43
N GLU A 180 4.69 12.37 5.13
CA GLU A 180 4.16 11.37 6.05
C GLU A 180 4.87 10.04 5.84
N ILE A 181 5.66 9.60 6.81
CA ILE A 181 6.50 8.39 6.66
C ILE A 181 6.07 7.33 7.68
N PHE A 182 5.93 6.08 7.22
CA PHE A 182 5.78 4.92 8.10
C PHE A 182 6.89 3.90 7.84
N ILE A 183 7.20 3.07 8.84
CA ILE A 183 8.26 2.06 8.76
C ILE A 183 7.67 0.68 9.02
N VAL A 184 7.93 -0.22 8.08
CA VAL A 184 7.64 -1.64 8.17
C VAL A 184 8.95 -2.42 8.15
N ASN A 185 9.17 -3.24 9.15
CA ASN A 185 10.19 -4.28 9.11
C ASN A 185 9.54 -5.64 8.83
N PHE A 186 10.15 -6.44 7.97
CA PHE A 186 9.61 -7.75 7.63
C PHE A 186 10.69 -8.83 7.61
N SER A 187 10.25 -10.05 7.89
CA SER A 187 10.98 -11.29 7.69
C SER A 187 10.00 -12.33 7.15
N GLN A 188 9.65 -13.36 7.89
CA GLN A 188 8.51 -14.24 7.59
C GLN A 188 7.14 -13.59 7.89
N ASP A 189 7.11 -12.59 8.75
CA ASP A 189 5.96 -11.76 9.10
C ASP A 189 6.32 -10.27 8.92
N SER A 190 5.32 -9.42 8.74
CA SER A 190 5.50 -7.97 8.60
C SER A 190 5.03 -7.23 9.86
N TYR A 191 5.79 -6.24 10.30
CA TYR A 191 5.56 -5.46 11.50
C TYR A 191 5.57 -3.97 11.18
N LEU A 192 4.52 -3.27 11.57
CA LEU A 192 4.46 -1.80 11.53
C LEU A 192 5.15 -1.26 12.79
N ASP A 193 6.40 -0.86 12.67
CA ASP A 193 7.19 -0.37 13.80
C ASP A 193 6.94 1.09 14.10
N GLN A 194 6.59 1.88 13.08
CA GLN A 194 6.17 3.26 13.20
C GLN A 194 5.08 3.56 12.17
N ASP A 195 3.94 4.04 12.65
CA ASP A 195 2.86 4.54 11.79
C ASP A 195 3.19 5.94 11.25
N PHE A 196 2.39 6.46 10.34
CA PHE A 196 2.62 7.74 9.67
C PHE A 196 3.00 8.85 10.64
N THR A 197 4.15 9.44 10.39
CA THR A 197 4.66 10.59 11.12
C THR A 197 5.69 11.36 10.30
N SER A 198 5.83 12.66 10.55
CA SER A 198 6.94 13.49 10.09
C SER A 198 8.03 13.66 11.18
N ASN A 199 7.84 13.08 12.36
CA ASN A 199 8.77 13.19 13.47
C ASN A 199 9.99 12.26 13.27
N ILE A 200 11.15 12.86 12.97
CA ILE A 200 12.39 12.16 12.69
C ILE A 200 12.86 11.30 13.88
N ASP A 201 12.66 11.75 15.11
CA ASP A 201 13.11 11.02 16.30
C ASP A 201 12.32 9.72 16.50
N LEU A 202 11.00 9.74 16.22
CA LEU A 202 10.18 8.53 16.27
C LEU A 202 10.59 7.54 15.18
N LEU A 203 10.83 8.02 13.96
CA LEU A 203 11.31 7.21 12.84
C LEU A 203 12.68 6.60 13.13
N GLN A 204 13.60 7.38 13.71
CA GLN A 204 14.91 6.90 14.12
C GLN A 204 14.82 5.80 15.19
N GLN A 205 13.96 5.97 16.19
CA GLN A 205 13.74 4.95 17.23
C GLN A 205 13.21 3.64 16.64
N ALA A 206 12.28 3.71 15.68
CA ALA A 206 11.73 2.54 15.01
C ALA A 206 12.80 1.74 14.25
N LEU A 207 13.73 2.42 13.57
CA LEU A 207 14.83 1.78 12.84
C LEU A 207 15.76 0.95 13.73
N HIS A 208 15.90 1.32 15.02
CA HIS A 208 16.85 0.66 15.94
C HIS A 208 16.26 -0.47 16.78
N LYS A 209 14.93 -0.66 16.78
CA LYS A 209 14.23 -1.60 17.68
C LYS A 209 14.32 -3.08 17.28
N VAL A 210 14.84 -3.43 16.11
CA VAL A 210 14.56 -4.71 15.47
C VAL A 210 15.81 -5.60 15.38
N SER A 211 15.66 -6.88 15.72
CA SER A 211 16.69 -7.92 15.56
C SER A 211 16.43 -8.74 14.28
N SER A 212 17.47 -8.94 13.46
CA SER A 212 17.36 -9.65 12.19
C SER A 212 17.33 -11.17 12.39
N GLN A 213 16.25 -11.82 11.89
CA GLN A 213 16.03 -13.26 11.96
C GLN A 213 14.91 -13.73 11.00
N GLY A 214 14.90 -15.01 10.69
CA GLY A 214 13.84 -15.63 9.88
C GLY A 214 14.09 -15.56 8.37
N SER A 215 13.06 -15.95 7.62
CA SER A 215 12.99 -15.96 6.15
C SER A 215 12.51 -14.62 5.59
N THR A 216 12.27 -14.53 4.25
CA THR A 216 11.97 -13.27 3.54
C THR A 216 10.61 -13.38 2.85
N ALA A 217 9.54 -12.80 3.46
CA ALA A 217 8.20 -12.68 2.88
C ALA A 217 8.02 -11.29 2.23
N LEU A 218 8.76 -11.06 1.15
CA LEU A 218 8.86 -9.76 0.47
C LEU A 218 7.53 -9.29 -0.13
N TYR A 219 6.84 -10.18 -0.86
CA TYR A 219 5.61 -9.80 -1.57
C TYR A 219 4.48 -9.52 -0.57
N ASP A 220 4.37 -10.30 0.50
CA ASP A 220 3.41 -10.06 1.59
C ASP A 220 3.65 -8.69 2.25
N ALA A 221 4.90 -8.34 2.51
CA ALA A 221 5.27 -7.04 3.07
C ALA A 221 4.91 -5.87 2.15
N ILE A 222 5.16 -6.01 0.85
CA ILE A 222 4.78 -5.01 -0.17
C ILE A 222 3.27 -4.84 -0.22
N VAL A 223 2.51 -5.93 -0.27
CA VAL A 223 1.04 -5.90 -0.31
C VAL A 223 0.46 -5.27 0.96
N ALA A 224 0.95 -5.67 2.13
CA ALA A 224 0.52 -5.10 3.40
C ALA A 224 0.81 -3.59 3.50
N SER A 225 1.97 -3.16 3.00
CA SER A 225 2.36 -1.76 2.97
C SER A 225 1.53 -0.93 1.98
N ASP A 226 1.19 -1.50 0.80
CA ASP A 226 0.27 -0.85 -0.16
C ASP A 226 -1.12 -0.65 0.42
N VAL A 227 -1.67 -1.68 1.11
CA VAL A 227 -2.96 -1.58 1.80
C VAL A 227 -2.92 -0.52 2.89
N HIS A 228 -1.82 -0.45 3.66
CA HIS A 228 -1.65 0.56 4.71
C HIS A 228 -1.62 1.98 4.13
N LEU A 229 -0.86 2.20 3.04
CA LEU A 229 -0.84 3.46 2.30
C LEU A 229 -2.24 3.89 1.84
N LYS A 230 -2.97 3.00 1.18
CA LYS A 230 -4.29 3.33 0.61
C LYS A 230 -5.33 3.72 1.65
N ASN A 231 -5.27 3.08 2.82
CA ASN A 231 -6.32 3.22 3.83
C ASN A 231 -6.05 4.33 4.85
N ASN A 232 -4.80 4.74 5.03
CA ASN A 232 -4.42 5.60 6.16
C ASN A 232 -3.83 6.96 5.75
N THR A 233 -3.66 7.24 4.44
CA THR A 233 -3.28 8.58 3.99
C THR A 233 -4.24 9.15 2.96
N ARG A 234 -4.39 10.49 2.96
CA ARG A 234 -5.08 11.25 1.92
C ARG A 234 -4.12 11.91 0.94
N VAL A 235 -2.82 11.74 1.15
CA VAL A 235 -1.79 12.28 0.26
C VAL A 235 -1.83 11.51 -1.06
N ASP A 236 -1.95 12.23 -2.18
CA ASP A 236 -2.08 11.61 -3.51
C ASP A 236 -0.79 10.95 -3.96
N ARG A 237 0.36 11.58 -3.67
CA ARG A 237 1.67 11.03 -4.02
C ARG A 237 2.12 9.99 -3.01
N LYS A 238 2.08 8.73 -3.43
CA LYS A 238 2.42 7.57 -2.61
C LYS A 238 3.69 6.90 -3.10
N VAL A 239 4.57 6.55 -2.19
CA VAL A 239 5.87 5.92 -2.47
C VAL A 239 6.09 4.73 -1.54
N LEU A 240 6.63 3.64 -2.08
CA LEU A 240 7.23 2.56 -1.29
C LEU A 240 8.72 2.48 -1.59
N LEU A 241 9.55 2.54 -0.56
CA LEU A 241 10.97 2.23 -0.62
C LEU A 241 11.20 0.86 0.02
N VAL A 242 11.59 -0.12 -0.78
CA VAL A 242 11.86 -1.49 -0.34
C VAL A 242 13.36 -1.72 -0.29
N ILE A 243 13.89 -2.23 0.82
CA ILE A 243 15.30 -2.57 0.97
C ILE A 243 15.40 -4.02 1.43
N THR A 244 16.04 -4.86 0.63
CA THR A 244 16.21 -6.30 0.90
C THR A 244 17.54 -6.81 0.34
N ASP A 245 18.06 -7.89 0.89
CA ASP A 245 19.24 -8.58 0.38
C ASP A 245 18.93 -10.01 -0.09
N GLY A 246 17.66 -10.42 -0.03
CA GLY A 246 17.17 -11.73 -0.38
C GLY A 246 16.09 -11.72 -1.47
N ARG A 247 15.91 -12.90 -2.07
CA ARG A 247 14.72 -13.18 -2.86
C ARG A 247 13.57 -13.56 -1.94
N ASP A 248 12.35 -13.37 -2.40
CA ASP A 248 11.18 -13.90 -1.71
C ASP A 248 11.27 -15.44 -1.58
N ASN A 249 11.04 -15.94 -0.38
CA ASN A 249 11.05 -17.37 -0.08
C ASN A 249 9.99 -17.80 0.94
N ALA A 250 9.15 -16.89 1.39
CA ALA A 250 8.17 -17.16 2.46
C ALA A 250 6.79 -16.50 2.25
N SER A 251 6.61 -15.67 1.22
CA SER A 251 5.32 -15.04 0.96
C SER A 251 4.24 -16.03 0.55
N GLN A 252 3.01 -15.73 0.93
CA GLN A 252 1.80 -16.35 0.42
C GLN A 252 1.37 -15.71 -0.92
N GLU A 253 1.56 -14.40 -1.04
CA GLU A 253 1.34 -13.65 -2.29
C GLU A 253 2.43 -13.96 -3.32
N THR A 254 2.05 -13.94 -4.59
CA THR A 254 2.98 -14.10 -5.71
C THR A 254 3.47 -12.73 -6.20
N LEU A 255 4.59 -12.71 -6.93
CA LEU A 255 5.08 -11.52 -7.62
C LEU A 255 3.98 -10.86 -8.48
N GLN A 256 3.19 -11.67 -9.19
CA GLN A 256 2.13 -11.19 -10.06
C GLN A 256 0.99 -10.52 -9.27
N GLN A 257 0.62 -11.09 -8.12
CA GLN A 257 -0.38 -10.50 -7.23
C GLN A 257 0.11 -9.17 -6.65
N ALA A 258 1.34 -9.13 -6.14
CA ALA A 258 1.96 -7.90 -5.64
C ALA A 258 2.03 -6.82 -6.73
N ALA A 259 2.48 -7.16 -7.94
CA ALA A 259 2.52 -6.23 -9.07
C ALA A 259 1.13 -5.67 -9.42
N ARG A 260 0.11 -6.54 -9.47
CA ARG A 260 -1.27 -6.13 -9.75
C ARG A 260 -1.83 -5.18 -8.68
N ARG A 261 -1.50 -5.41 -7.40
CA ARG A 261 -1.89 -4.53 -6.29
C ARG A 261 -1.28 -3.14 -6.43
N LEU A 262 0.03 -3.08 -6.69
CA LEU A 262 0.73 -1.80 -6.90
C LEU A 262 0.23 -1.05 -8.14
N GLN A 263 -0.23 -1.75 -9.15
CA GLN A 263 -0.75 -1.16 -10.40
C GLN A 263 -2.22 -0.75 -10.32
N GLN A 264 -2.88 -0.79 -9.18
CA GLN A 264 -4.20 -0.17 -9.03
C GLN A 264 -4.10 1.35 -9.22
N GLU A 265 -5.20 1.99 -9.58
CA GLU A 265 -5.25 3.42 -9.96
C GLU A 265 -4.52 4.35 -8.98
N SER A 266 -4.75 4.17 -7.69
CA SER A 266 -4.10 4.94 -6.61
C SER A 266 -2.85 4.28 -6.03
N GLY A 267 -2.24 3.32 -6.73
CA GLY A 267 -1.07 2.58 -6.25
C GLY A 267 0.19 3.44 -6.17
N PRO A 268 1.14 3.07 -5.29
CA PRO A 268 2.38 3.82 -5.07
C PRO A 268 3.39 3.64 -6.20
N THR A 269 4.34 4.56 -6.30
CA THR A 269 5.61 4.35 -7.01
C THR A 269 6.55 3.54 -6.11
N LEU A 270 7.08 2.43 -6.60
CA LEU A 270 7.98 1.58 -5.85
C LEU A 270 9.43 1.81 -6.24
N TYR A 271 10.26 2.18 -5.26
CA TYR A 271 11.71 2.15 -5.35
C TYR A 271 12.24 0.93 -4.60
N ALA A 272 13.26 0.27 -5.15
CA ALA A 272 13.86 -0.89 -4.52
C ALA A 272 15.38 -0.74 -4.42
N VAL A 273 15.95 -1.17 -3.30
CA VAL A 273 17.39 -1.33 -3.10
C VAL A 273 17.65 -2.81 -2.81
N GLY A 274 18.14 -3.52 -3.81
CA GLY A 274 18.51 -4.92 -3.73
C GLY A 274 19.99 -5.06 -3.38
N LEU A 275 20.31 -5.34 -2.12
CA LEU A 275 21.70 -5.55 -1.68
C LEU A 275 22.17 -6.90 -2.22
N LEU A 276 23.12 -6.86 -3.17
CA LEU A 276 23.60 -8.08 -3.81
C LEU A 276 24.22 -9.03 -2.78
N SER A 277 23.69 -10.24 -2.75
CA SER A 277 24.14 -11.36 -1.93
C SER A 277 23.91 -12.66 -2.69
N ASP A 278 24.49 -13.75 -2.20
CA ASP A 278 24.22 -15.09 -2.77
C ASP A 278 22.73 -15.47 -2.68
N GLU A 279 22.02 -14.94 -1.69
CA GLU A 279 20.58 -15.17 -1.47
C GLU A 279 19.70 -14.38 -2.44
N MET A 280 20.14 -13.21 -2.91
CA MET A 280 19.38 -12.36 -3.83
C MET A 280 19.08 -13.08 -5.14
N GLN A 281 20.02 -13.81 -5.69
CA GLN A 281 19.92 -14.51 -6.97
C GLN A 281 19.35 -13.65 -8.12
N GLN A 282 19.47 -14.11 -9.35
CA GLN A 282 18.97 -13.38 -10.51
C GLN A 282 17.43 -13.21 -10.51
N SER A 283 16.72 -14.16 -9.91
CA SER A 283 15.25 -14.09 -9.79
C SER A 283 14.78 -12.94 -8.88
N GLY A 284 15.48 -12.68 -7.76
CA GLY A 284 15.18 -11.55 -6.88
C GLY A 284 15.45 -10.20 -7.54
N VAL A 285 16.57 -10.08 -8.26
CA VAL A 285 16.89 -8.90 -9.09
C VAL A 285 15.76 -8.63 -10.09
N HIS A 286 15.32 -9.67 -10.80
CA HIS A 286 14.26 -9.56 -11.81
C HIS A 286 12.91 -9.16 -11.21
N ALA A 287 12.58 -9.70 -10.03
CA ALA A 287 11.36 -9.39 -9.32
C ALA A 287 11.33 -7.91 -8.88
N LEU A 288 12.38 -7.43 -8.21
CA LEU A 288 12.48 -6.04 -7.79
C LEU A 288 12.44 -5.07 -8.98
N GLN A 289 13.14 -5.39 -10.07
CA GLN A 289 13.13 -4.58 -11.28
C GLN A 289 11.75 -4.52 -11.92
N SER A 290 11.05 -5.66 -12.03
CA SER A 290 9.70 -5.73 -12.58
C SER A 290 8.69 -4.90 -11.76
N LEU A 291 8.74 -4.97 -10.42
CA LEU A 291 7.88 -4.20 -9.53
C LEU A 291 8.15 -2.70 -9.66
N ALA A 292 9.42 -2.28 -9.65
CA ALA A 292 9.79 -0.89 -9.79
C ALA A 292 9.39 -0.32 -11.15
N ASP A 293 9.76 -0.98 -12.25
CA ASP A 293 9.47 -0.53 -13.62
C ASP A 293 7.96 -0.43 -13.88
N SER A 294 7.16 -1.35 -13.34
CA SER A 294 5.71 -1.35 -13.51
C SER A 294 5.02 -0.14 -12.86
N THR A 295 5.63 0.42 -11.83
CA THR A 295 5.10 1.56 -11.05
C THR A 295 5.75 2.90 -11.39
N GLY A 296 6.77 2.91 -12.26
CA GLY A 296 7.52 4.10 -12.65
C GLY A 296 8.68 4.46 -11.73
N GLY A 297 8.99 3.59 -10.77
CA GLY A 297 10.16 3.73 -9.90
C GLY A 297 11.44 3.14 -10.49
N VAL A 298 12.40 2.84 -9.62
CA VAL A 298 13.72 2.29 -10.01
C VAL A 298 14.17 1.26 -8.98
N ALA A 299 14.71 0.15 -9.47
CA ALA A 299 15.45 -0.80 -8.64
C ALA A 299 16.96 -0.54 -8.77
N PHE A 300 17.62 -0.40 -7.64
CA PHE A 300 19.05 -0.20 -7.51
C PHE A 300 19.71 -1.45 -6.94
N PHE A 301 20.88 -1.79 -7.47
CA PHE A 301 21.64 -2.96 -7.05
C PHE A 301 23.08 -2.53 -6.73
N PRO A 302 23.32 -1.99 -5.53
CA PRO A 302 24.65 -1.54 -5.11
C PRO A 302 25.63 -2.71 -5.03
N LYS A 303 26.89 -2.46 -5.40
CA LYS A 303 27.98 -3.43 -5.28
C LYS A 303 28.50 -3.56 -3.85
N GLY A 304 28.23 -2.56 -3.01
CA GLY A 304 28.61 -2.53 -1.62
C GLY A 304 27.70 -1.63 -0.80
N LEU A 305 27.74 -1.83 0.52
CA LEU A 305 26.89 -1.07 1.45
C LEU A 305 27.22 0.44 1.47
N ASP A 306 28.39 0.83 1.02
CA ASP A 306 28.79 2.24 0.98
C ASP A 306 28.06 3.04 -0.11
N GLU A 307 27.52 2.35 -1.14
CA GLU A 307 26.72 2.98 -2.19
C GLU A 307 25.27 3.26 -1.75
N VAL A 308 24.77 2.62 -0.68
CA VAL A 308 23.37 2.71 -0.25
C VAL A 308 22.97 4.13 0.12
N ASP A 309 23.84 4.88 0.78
CA ASP A 309 23.59 6.28 1.16
C ASP A 309 23.44 7.19 -0.07
N GLU A 310 24.25 7.01 -1.10
CA GLU A 310 24.12 7.77 -2.35
C GLU A 310 22.84 7.40 -3.11
N ILE A 311 22.48 6.11 -3.10
CA ILE A 311 21.23 5.62 -3.70
C ILE A 311 20.03 6.24 -3.01
N THR A 312 19.97 6.23 -1.68
CA THR A 312 18.85 6.82 -0.93
C THR A 312 18.71 8.33 -1.19
N ARG A 313 19.82 9.07 -1.29
CA ARG A 313 19.80 10.48 -1.73
C ARG A 313 19.31 10.64 -3.17
N THR A 314 19.64 9.70 -4.04
CA THR A 314 19.16 9.70 -5.43
C THR A 314 17.65 9.44 -5.48
N VAL A 315 17.13 8.51 -4.68
CA VAL A 315 15.70 8.26 -4.52
C VAL A 315 14.99 9.51 -4.00
N ALA A 316 15.52 10.17 -2.97
CA ALA A 316 14.94 11.42 -2.45
C ALA A 316 14.86 12.51 -3.52
N ARG A 317 15.92 12.70 -4.31
CA ARG A 317 15.92 13.68 -5.43
C ARG A 317 14.94 13.29 -6.52
N ASP A 318 14.83 12.01 -6.84
CA ASP A 318 13.92 11.51 -7.86
C ASP A 318 12.46 11.79 -7.47
N ILE A 319 12.08 11.43 -6.24
CA ILE A 319 10.74 11.68 -5.69
C ILE A 319 10.37 13.16 -5.77
N ARG A 320 11.28 14.08 -5.40
CA ARG A 320 11.05 15.53 -5.43
C ARG A 320 11.00 16.14 -6.83
N SER A 321 11.62 15.46 -7.82
CA SER A 321 11.77 15.96 -9.19
C SER A 321 10.65 15.50 -10.12
N GLN A 322 9.61 14.85 -9.61
CA GLN A 322 8.52 14.31 -10.41
C GLN A 322 7.56 15.40 -10.88
N TYR A 323 7.10 15.25 -12.11
CA TYR A 323 5.96 15.96 -12.64
C TYR A 323 4.68 15.21 -12.29
N THR A 324 3.64 15.90 -11.90
CA THR A 324 2.29 15.35 -11.78
C THR A 324 1.46 15.78 -12.98
N ILE A 325 1.01 14.79 -13.76
CA ILE A 325 0.28 14.99 -15.01
C ILE A 325 -1.10 14.35 -14.86
N GLY A 326 -2.15 15.18 -14.84
CA GLY A 326 -3.53 14.69 -14.79
C GLY A 326 -4.18 14.67 -16.15
N TYR A 327 -5.01 13.66 -16.42
CA TYR A 327 -5.84 13.59 -17.60
C TYR A 327 -7.17 12.88 -17.29
N LYS A 328 -8.20 13.17 -18.09
CA LYS A 328 -9.48 12.45 -18.03
C LYS A 328 -9.53 11.45 -19.17
N PRO A 329 -9.67 10.14 -18.87
CA PRO A 329 -9.75 9.11 -19.91
C PRO A 329 -10.85 9.38 -20.92
N THR A 330 -10.52 9.35 -22.22
CA THR A 330 -11.50 9.53 -23.30
C THR A 330 -12.38 8.30 -23.49
N ASN A 331 -11.93 7.14 -23.01
CA ASN A 331 -12.71 5.91 -23.03
C ASN A 331 -13.07 5.50 -21.57
N PRO A 332 -14.23 5.90 -21.05
CA PRO A 332 -14.68 5.57 -19.72
C PRO A 332 -15.14 4.11 -19.67
N ARG A 333 -14.24 3.15 -19.89
CA ARG A 333 -14.55 1.72 -19.74
C ARG A 333 -15.02 1.46 -18.31
N GLN A 334 -16.10 0.71 -18.18
CA GLN A 334 -16.65 0.32 -16.88
C GLN A 334 -16.03 -1.00 -16.36
N ASN A 335 -15.05 -1.54 -17.06
CA ASN A 335 -14.40 -2.80 -16.72
C ASN A 335 -13.07 -2.54 -15.98
N SER A 336 -12.71 -3.48 -15.12
CA SER A 336 -11.45 -3.51 -14.37
C SER A 336 -10.25 -4.03 -15.20
N GLU A 337 -10.29 -3.89 -16.54
CA GLU A 337 -9.18 -4.30 -17.40
C GLU A 337 -8.00 -3.34 -17.27
N TYR A 338 -6.81 -3.89 -17.41
CA TYR A 338 -5.56 -3.13 -17.38
C TYR A 338 -5.53 -2.09 -18.52
N ARG A 339 -5.15 -0.86 -18.19
CA ARG A 339 -4.97 0.26 -19.12
C ARG A 339 -3.49 0.58 -19.24
N LYS A 340 -2.96 0.43 -20.43
CA LYS A 340 -1.55 0.70 -20.70
C LYS A 340 -1.32 2.21 -20.80
N ILE A 341 -0.31 2.71 -20.09
CA ILE A 341 0.10 4.12 -20.12
C ILE A 341 1.47 4.23 -20.81
N LEU A 342 1.58 5.25 -21.66
CA LEU A 342 2.85 5.73 -22.20
C LEU A 342 2.86 7.25 -22.13
N VAL A 343 3.90 7.79 -21.50
CA VAL A 343 4.16 9.23 -21.52
C VAL A 343 5.44 9.49 -22.27
N THR A 344 5.40 10.40 -23.22
CA THR A 344 6.57 10.86 -23.96
C THR A 344 6.85 12.32 -23.67
N ALA A 345 8.12 12.74 -23.73
CA ALA A 345 8.50 14.13 -23.61
C ALA A 345 9.45 14.53 -24.73
N GLN A 346 9.26 15.75 -25.25
CA GLN A 346 10.13 16.35 -26.27
C GLN A 346 10.32 17.83 -25.94
N ALA A 347 11.54 18.33 -26.00
CA ALA A 347 11.83 19.74 -25.80
C ALA A 347 13.09 20.15 -26.58
N PRO A 348 13.15 21.41 -27.04
CA PRO A 348 14.36 21.95 -27.67
C PRO A 348 15.56 21.87 -26.75
N GLY A 349 16.74 21.57 -27.29
CA GLY A 349 17.97 21.43 -26.53
C GLY A 349 18.26 20.05 -25.96
N TYR A 350 17.30 19.10 -26.06
CA TYR A 350 17.51 17.73 -25.65
C TYR A 350 17.47 16.79 -26.85
N ARG A 351 18.49 15.94 -26.98
CA ARG A 351 18.57 14.93 -28.06
C ARG A 351 17.55 13.81 -27.83
N LYS A 352 17.40 13.39 -26.57
CA LYS A 352 16.48 12.32 -26.15
C LYS A 352 16.05 12.59 -24.71
N LEU A 353 14.76 12.50 -24.46
CA LEU A 353 14.20 12.47 -23.12
C LEU A 353 13.58 11.11 -22.87
N THR A 354 13.81 10.55 -21.70
CA THR A 354 13.18 9.30 -21.25
C THR A 354 12.28 9.65 -20.07
N VAL A 355 10.99 9.30 -20.20
CA VAL A 355 10.00 9.50 -19.15
C VAL A 355 9.78 8.18 -18.43
N ARG A 356 9.91 8.18 -17.11
CA ARG A 356 9.56 7.07 -16.24
C ARG A 356 8.26 7.42 -15.52
N THR A 357 7.27 6.58 -15.66
CA THR A 357 5.97 6.63 -14.98
C THR A 357 5.42 5.22 -14.95
N ARG A 358 4.32 5.01 -14.23
CA ARG A 358 3.66 3.68 -14.24
C ARG A 358 3.38 3.20 -15.66
N SER A 359 3.59 1.94 -15.92
CA SER A 359 3.36 1.32 -17.25
C SER A 359 1.88 1.17 -17.59
N GLY A 360 1.01 1.33 -16.60
CA GLY A 360 -0.43 1.25 -16.71
C GLY A 360 -1.09 1.06 -15.34
N TYR A 361 -2.40 0.92 -15.34
CA TYR A 361 -3.17 0.74 -14.11
C TYR A 361 -4.43 -0.10 -14.32
N TYR A 362 -4.92 -0.68 -13.23
CA TYR A 362 -6.25 -1.25 -13.14
C TYR A 362 -7.19 -0.19 -12.56
N PRO A 363 -8.24 0.26 -13.29
CA PRO A 363 -9.21 1.20 -12.76
C PRO A 363 -9.86 0.65 -11.49
N GLY A 364 -10.08 1.52 -10.49
CA GLY A 364 -10.83 1.16 -9.30
C GLY A 364 -12.24 0.68 -9.67
N GLU A 365 -12.79 -0.25 -8.91
CA GLU A 365 -14.22 -0.56 -9.01
C GLU A 365 -15.00 0.72 -8.70
N ALA A 366 -15.86 1.14 -9.63
CA ALA A 366 -16.77 2.26 -9.36
C ALA A 366 -17.55 1.90 -8.09
N VAL A 367 -17.42 2.71 -7.04
CA VAL A 367 -18.23 2.59 -5.84
C VAL A 367 -19.70 2.67 -6.31
N ARG A 368 -20.41 1.54 -6.20
CA ARG A 368 -21.83 1.43 -6.55
C ARG A 368 -22.70 2.06 -5.48
#